data_7b49f0956fe21eb6fcafc0075e75d587
#
_entry.id   7b49f0956fe21eb6fcafc0075e75d587
#
_cell.length_a   1.000
_cell.length_b   1.000
_cell.length_c   1.000
_cell.angle_alpha   90.00
_cell.angle_beta   90.00
_cell.angle_gamma   90.00
#
_symmetry.space_group_name_H-M   'P 1'
#
loop_
_entity.id
_entity.type
_entity.pdbx_description
1 polymer ?
#
loop_
_entity_poly.entity_id
_entity_poly.type
_entity_poly.pdbx_seq_one_letter_code
_entity_poly.pdbx_strand_id
1 'polypeptide(L)'
;MNGNPKISVVMPVYNGEEFLTEAIESVLNQTYKDFEFLILYDESPDSSSEIIQKYVTLDSRVKLVECQGTGILGALNKGIKLSKGDFIARMDADDICLPERFEKQIKHMKEGSLDICGGDFIIINNNKIPIKHVKVPKTKSEIILTMGFSVPFAHPTVMMRKEFLSKNKLLFGSNGKRYAEDLDMWIVMLSKGAIF
;
A
#
# COMPACT_ATOMS: atom_id res chain seq x y z
N MET A 1 11.62 -21.35 7.46
CA MET A 1 11.83 -20.74 6.15
C MET A 1 12.65 -19.47 6.34
N ASN A 2 13.93 -19.48 5.99
CA ASN A 2 14.87 -18.37 6.30
C ASN A 2 15.11 -17.46 5.07
N GLY A 3 14.07 -17.13 4.33
CA GLY A 3 14.15 -16.17 3.22
C GLY A 3 13.44 -14.86 3.55
N ASN A 4 13.75 -13.78 2.79
CA ASN A 4 12.98 -12.56 2.87
C ASN A 4 11.52 -12.84 2.47
N PRO A 5 10.51 -12.15 3.08
CA PRO A 5 9.11 -12.28 2.67
C PRO A 5 8.93 -11.83 1.22
N LYS A 6 7.91 -12.35 0.54
CA LYS A 6 7.63 -11.96 -0.86
C LYS A 6 7.03 -10.56 -0.98
N ILE A 7 6.17 -10.18 -0.02
CA ILE A 7 5.50 -8.88 0.04
C ILE A 7 5.87 -8.17 1.33
N SER A 8 6.12 -6.86 1.26
CA SER A 8 6.04 -5.96 2.41
C SER A 8 4.75 -5.15 2.29
N VAL A 9 3.83 -5.36 3.21
CA VAL A 9 2.64 -4.50 3.32
C VAL A 9 3.03 -3.25 4.10
N VAL A 10 2.68 -2.08 3.59
CA VAL A 10 3.03 -0.77 4.15
C VAL A 10 1.74 0.00 4.44
N MET A 11 1.45 0.21 5.73
CA MET A 11 0.23 0.86 6.22
C MET A 11 0.61 2.05 7.13
N PRO A 12 0.49 3.29 6.67
CA PRO A 12 0.62 4.45 7.55
C PRO A 12 -0.61 4.55 8.46
N VAL A 13 -0.39 4.88 9.74
CA VAL A 13 -1.43 5.03 10.74
C VAL A 13 -1.24 6.34 11.51
N TYR A 14 -2.29 7.16 11.53
CA TYR A 14 -2.46 8.31 12.39
C TYR A 14 -3.95 8.46 12.70
N ASN A 15 -4.33 8.45 13.99
CA ASN A 15 -5.72 8.61 14.44
C ASN A 15 -6.69 7.60 13.79
N GLY A 16 -6.34 6.31 13.85
CA GLY A 16 -7.04 5.23 13.12
C GLY A 16 -7.91 4.31 13.96
N GLU A 17 -8.06 4.52 15.28
CA GLU A 17 -8.65 3.53 16.22
C GLU A 17 -10.00 2.95 15.75
N GLU A 18 -10.82 3.75 15.05
CA GLU A 18 -12.17 3.34 14.62
C GLU A 18 -12.15 2.17 13.63
N PHE A 19 -11.18 2.16 12.69
CA PHE A 19 -11.15 1.19 11.59
C PHE A 19 -9.93 0.27 11.61
N LEU A 20 -8.91 0.62 12.38
CA LEU A 20 -7.59 -0.02 12.35
C LEU A 20 -7.63 -1.53 12.63
N THR A 21 -8.45 -1.96 13.59
CA THR A 21 -8.61 -3.40 13.91
C THR A 21 -9.01 -4.18 12.68
N GLU A 22 -10.03 -3.73 11.97
CA GLU A 22 -10.55 -4.41 10.79
C GLU A 22 -9.57 -4.35 9.62
N ALA A 23 -8.93 -3.20 9.41
CA ALA A 23 -7.90 -3.05 8.40
C ALA A 23 -6.76 -4.05 8.61
N ILE A 24 -6.23 -4.17 9.85
CA ILE A 24 -5.18 -5.13 10.19
C ILE A 24 -5.65 -6.57 9.96
N GLU A 25 -6.83 -6.94 10.45
CA GLU A 25 -7.37 -8.30 10.30
C GLU A 25 -7.58 -8.66 8.82
N SER A 26 -8.02 -7.71 8.00
CA SER A 26 -8.19 -7.94 6.57
C SER A 26 -6.88 -8.27 5.85
N VAL A 27 -5.78 -7.67 6.27
CA VAL A 27 -4.43 -7.98 5.78
C VAL A 27 -3.95 -9.33 6.29
N LEU A 28 -4.11 -9.63 7.58
CA LEU A 28 -3.67 -10.91 8.17
C LEU A 28 -4.43 -12.11 7.61
N ASN A 29 -5.68 -11.90 7.18
CA ASN A 29 -6.56 -12.92 6.60
C ASN A 29 -6.36 -13.14 5.09
N GLN A 30 -5.39 -12.48 4.44
CA GLN A 30 -5.08 -12.74 3.03
C GLN A 30 -4.79 -14.21 2.77
N THR A 31 -5.23 -14.73 1.60
CA THR A 31 -4.93 -16.12 1.17
C THR A 31 -3.43 -16.35 0.99
N TYR A 32 -2.73 -15.36 0.44
CA TYR A 32 -1.27 -15.36 0.32
C TYR A 32 -0.60 -15.02 1.65
N LYS A 33 0.22 -15.94 2.20
CA LYS A 33 0.76 -15.84 3.57
C LYS A 33 2.20 -15.34 3.67
N ASP A 34 2.96 -15.34 2.57
CA ASP A 34 4.38 -14.95 2.57
C ASP A 34 4.55 -13.42 2.46
N PHE A 35 4.27 -12.73 3.57
CA PHE A 35 4.42 -11.28 3.69
C PHE A 35 4.89 -10.87 5.09
N GLU A 36 5.53 -9.70 5.16
CA GLU A 36 5.65 -8.92 6.39
C GLU A 36 4.67 -7.75 6.35
N PHE A 37 4.27 -7.26 7.51
CA PHE A 37 3.32 -6.18 7.65
C PHE A 37 3.91 -5.04 8.49
N LEU A 38 4.33 -3.97 7.83
CA LEU A 38 4.91 -2.78 8.44
C LEU A 38 3.80 -1.76 8.72
N ILE A 39 3.44 -1.60 9.98
CA ILE A 39 2.51 -0.56 10.43
C ILE A 39 3.33 0.66 10.83
N LEU A 40 3.20 1.72 10.04
CA LEU A 40 3.98 2.95 10.16
C LEU A 40 3.18 3.94 11.00
N TYR A 41 3.41 3.88 12.31
CA TYR A 41 2.64 4.64 13.28
C TYR A 41 3.25 6.03 13.50
N ASP A 42 2.44 7.05 13.28
CA ASP A 42 2.71 8.40 13.74
C ASP A 42 1.93 8.64 15.05
N GLU A 43 2.58 9.22 16.05
CA GLU A 43 2.00 9.39 17.39
C GLU A 43 0.67 10.15 17.30
N SER A 44 -0.40 9.54 17.81
CA SER A 44 -1.75 10.07 17.79
C SER A 44 -2.41 9.94 19.18
N PRO A 45 -3.39 10.80 19.50
CA PRO A 45 -3.98 10.85 20.85
C PRO A 45 -5.02 9.75 21.13
N ASP A 46 -5.27 8.88 20.16
CA ASP A 46 -6.25 7.80 20.22
C ASP A 46 -5.62 6.45 20.62
N SER A 47 -6.41 5.38 20.66
CA SER A 47 -5.98 4.03 21.04
C SER A 47 -5.29 3.24 19.90
N SER A 48 -4.84 3.91 18.82
CA SER A 48 -4.18 3.23 17.70
C SER A 48 -2.92 2.48 18.13
N SER A 49 -2.12 3.05 19.06
CA SER A 49 -0.89 2.41 19.57
C SER A 49 -1.18 1.08 20.26
N GLU A 50 -2.17 1.04 21.16
CA GLU A 50 -2.57 -0.16 21.89
C GLU A 50 -3.08 -1.25 20.95
N ILE A 51 -3.87 -0.86 19.94
CA ILE A 51 -4.36 -1.79 18.92
C ILE A 51 -3.18 -2.41 18.16
N ILE A 52 -2.24 -1.60 17.67
CA ILE A 52 -1.08 -2.09 16.93
C ILE A 52 -0.25 -3.05 17.80
N GLN A 53 0.05 -2.66 19.04
CA GLN A 53 0.86 -3.47 19.96
C GLN A 53 0.25 -4.84 20.25
N LYS A 54 -1.09 -4.91 20.35
CA LYS A 54 -1.81 -6.19 20.45
C LYS A 54 -1.48 -7.10 19.25
N TYR A 55 -1.54 -6.60 18.02
CA TYR A 55 -1.28 -7.42 16.84
C TYR A 55 0.20 -7.76 16.64
N VAL A 56 1.12 -6.89 17.05
CA VAL A 56 2.57 -7.20 17.10
C VAL A 56 2.83 -8.42 17.99
N THR A 57 2.07 -8.56 19.10
CA THR A 57 2.19 -9.71 20.01
C THR A 57 1.53 -10.96 19.45
N LEU A 58 0.42 -10.82 18.72
CA LEU A 58 -0.38 -11.95 18.21
C LEU A 58 0.17 -12.57 16.92
N ASP A 59 0.81 -11.78 16.05
CA ASP A 59 1.28 -12.25 14.73
C ASP A 59 2.67 -11.73 14.40
N SER A 60 3.62 -12.62 14.28
CA SER A 60 5.04 -12.30 14.04
C SER A 60 5.31 -11.57 12.71
N ARG A 61 4.37 -11.56 11.78
CA ARG A 61 4.44 -10.81 10.54
C ARG A 61 4.24 -9.31 10.75
N VAL A 62 3.53 -8.91 11.81
CA VAL A 62 3.24 -7.51 12.14
C VAL A 62 4.45 -6.86 12.81
N LYS A 63 4.82 -5.69 12.34
CA LYS A 63 5.91 -4.89 12.87
C LYS A 63 5.46 -3.44 13.03
N LEU A 64 5.56 -2.93 14.25
CA LEU A 64 5.38 -1.51 14.53
C LEU A 64 6.64 -0.73 14.10
N VAL A 65 6.44 0.34 13.35
CA VAL A 65 7.49 1.27 12.94
C VAL A 65 7.06 2.69 13.33
N GLU A 66 7.68 3.26 14.35
CA GLU A 66 7.40 4.63 14.79
C GLU A 66 7.92 5.66 13.78
N CYS A 67 7.11 6.66 13.42
CA CYS A 67 7.42 7.66 12.38
C CYS A 67 7.71 9.08 12.89
N GLN A 68 7.44 9.38 14.16
CA GLN A 68 7.86 10.62 14.86
C GLN A 68 7.44 11.92 14.15
N GLY A 69 6.17 12.08 13.77
CA GLY A 69 5.64 13.31 13.19
C GLY A 69 6.11 13.60 11.76
N THR A 70 6.53 12.57 11.02
CA THR A 70 7.02 12.76 9.64
C THR A 70 5.91 12.89 8.61
N GLY A 71 4.65 12.69 9.03
CA GLY A 71 3.47 12.69 8.18
C GLY A 71 3.46 11.53 7.18
N ILE A 72 2.42 11.48 6.35
CA ILE A 72 2.19 10.36 5.43
C ILE A 72 3.36 10.08 4.50
N LEU A 73 3.99 11.11 3.92
CA LEU A 73 5.12 10.94 3.00
C LEU A 73 6.34 10.35 3.69
N GLY A 74 6.67 10.85 4.87
CA GLY A 74 7.79 10.34 5.66
C GLY A 74 7.56 8.89 6.09
N ALA A 75 6.36 8.57 6.54
CA ALA A 75 5.95 7.23 6.91
C ALA A 75 6.09 6.26 5.71
N LEU A 76 5.47 6.58 4.57
CA LEU A 76 5.54 5.75 3.36
C LEU A 76 6.99 5.51 2.90
N ASN A 77 7.81 6.58 2.88
CA ASN A 77 9.22 6.47 2.49
C ASN A 77 10.04 5.64 3.48
N LYS A 78 9.72 5.71 4.78
CA LYS A 78 10.31 4.84 5.80
C LYS A 78 9.91 3.39 5.57
N GLY A 79 8.64 3.15 5.26
CA GLY A 79 8.13 1.83 4.89
C GLY A 79 8.85 1.24 3.67
N ILE A 80 9.00 2.00 2.58
CA ILE A 80 9.75 1.58 1.39
C ILE A 80 11.19 1.17 1.74
N LYS A 81 11.88 1.98 2.55
CA LYS A 81 13.27 1.71 2.95
C LYS A 81 13.42 0.47 3.82
N LEU A 82 12.48 0.22 4.73
CA LEU A 82 12.51 -0.91 5.67
C LEU A 82 11.96 -2.21 5.07
N SER A 83 11.20 -2.12 3.97
CA SER A 83 10.63 -3.28 3.29
C SER A 83 11.70 -4.30 2.90
N LYS A 84 11.43 -5.59 3.17
CA LYS A 84 12.31 -6.71 2.80
C LYS A 84 11.76 -7.52 1.63
N GLY A 85 10.47 -7.38 1.32
CA GLY A 85 9.79 -8.08 0.25
C GLY A 85 10.25 -7.63 -1.14
N ASP A 86 10.02 -8.48 -2.14
CA ASP A 86 10.23 -8.15 -3.55
C ASP A 86 9.18 -7.17 -4.07
N PHE A 87 7.99 -7.19 -3.45
CA PHE A 87 6.88 -6.32 -3.76
C PHE A 87 6.47 -5.52 -2.52
N ILE A 88 6.03 -4.29 -2.74
CA ILE A 88 5.48 -3.41 -1.71
C ILE A 88 3.99 -3.24 -2.00
N ALA A 89 3.13 -3.70 -1.08
CA ALA A 89 1.69 -3.51 -1.12
C ALA A 89 1.30 -2.36 -0.19
N ARG A 90 0.68 -1.33 -0.75
CA ARG A 90 0.17 -0.21 0.01
C ARG A 90 -1.21 -0.56 0.62
N MET A 91 -1.50 -0.08 1.84
CA MET A 91 -2.79 -0.24 2.51
C MET A 91 -3.09 0.98 3.36
N ASP A 92 -4.36 1.42 3.40
CA ASP A 92 -4.83 2.44 4.34
C ASP A 92 -5.34 1.81 5.63
N ALA A 93 -5.30 2.57 6.71
CA ALA A 93 -5.72 2.12 8.05
C ALA A 93 -7.26 2.08 8.23
N ASP A 94 -8.00 2.61 7.26
CA ASP A 94 -9.46 2.71 7.23
C ASP A 94 -10.09 1.90 6.07
N ASP A 95 -9.29 1.13 5.35
CA ASP A 95 -9.72 0.28 4.24
C ASP A 95 -9.78 -1.22 4.61
N ILE A 96 -10.54 -1.98 3.85
CA ILE A 96 -10.64 -3.45 3.96
C ILE A 96 -10.00 -4.11 2.74
N CYS A 97 -9.01 -4.94 2.97
CA CYS A 97 -8.31 -5.70 1.95
C CYS A 97 -9.05 -7.01 1.62
N LEU A 98 -9.57 -7.16 0.40
CA LEU A 98 -10.25 -8.40 0.01
C LEU A 98 -9.30 -9.61 0.08
N PRO A 99 -9.79 -10.80 0.50
CA PRO A 99 -8.91 -11.94 0.89
C PRO A 99 -7.92 -12.42 -0.18
N GLU A 100 -8.25 -12.33 -1.45
CA GLU A 100 -7.41 -12.83 -2.55
C GLU A 100 -6.55 -11.73 -3.21
N ARG A 101 -6.53 -10.51 -2.65
CA ARG A 101 -5.85 -9.37 -3.27
C ARG A 101 -4.37 -9.67 -3.55
N PHE A 102 -3.61 -10.11 -2.55
CA PHE A 102 -2.18 -10.31 -2.70
C PHE A 102 -1.86 -11.43 -3.69
N GLU A 103 -2.59 -12.52 -3.64
CA GLU A 103 -2.41 -13.64 -4.57
C GLU A 103 -2.64 -13.23 -6.02
N LYS A 104 -3.76 -12.52 -6.27
CA LYS A 104 -4.10 -12.01 -7.62
C LYS A 104 -3.09 -10.99 -8.12
N GLN A 105 -2.69 -10.04 -7.26
CA GLN A 105 -1.72 -9.02 -7.65
C GLN A 105 -0.32 -9.61 -7.91
N ILE A 106 0.19 -10.52 -7.07
CA ILE A 106 1.49 -11.17 -7.33
C ILE A 106 1.47 -11.95 -8.64
N LYS A 107 0.40 -12.70 -8.91
CA LYS A 107 0.25 -13.42 -10.17
C LYS A 107 0.32 -12.44 -11.34
N HIS A 108 -0.46 -11.37 -11.31
CA HIS A 108 -0.50 -10.36 -12.35
C HIS A 108 0.85 -9.65 -12.54
N MET A 109 1.50 -9.25 -11.45
CA MET A 109 2.83 -8.62 -11.46
C MET A 109 3.91 -9.50 -12.10
N LYS A 110 3.83 -10.82 -11.88
CA LYS A 110 4.80 -11.78 -12.46
C LYS A 110 4.53 -12.06 -13.93
N GLU A 111 3.27 -12.37 -14.28
CA GLU A 111 2.87 -12.71 -15.67
C GLU A 111 3.10 -11.52 -16.61
N GLY A 112 2.77 -10.31 -16.19
CA GLY A 112 2.97 -9.09 -16.98
C GLY A 112 4.39 -8.50 -16.86
N SER A 113 5.27 -9.06 -16.02
CA SER A 113 6.55 -8.43 -15.66
C SER A 113 6.39 -6.97 -15.21
N LEU A 114 5.29 -6.66 -14.52
CA LEU A 114 4.91 -5.31 -14.16
C LEU A 114 5.79 -4.75 -13.04
N ASP A 115 5.98 -3.42 -13.06
CA ASP A 115 6.64 -2.68 -11.98
C ASP A 115 5.64 -2.09 -10.99
N ILE A 116 4.39 -1.94 -11.42
CA ILE A 116 3.27 -1.45 -10.61
C ILE A 116 1.95 -2.01 -11.13
N CYS A 117 1.03 -2.31 -10.23
CA CYS A 117 -0.38 -2.52 -10.56
C CYS A 117 -1.28 -1.94 -9.48
N GLY A 118 -2.48 -1.52 -9.86
CA GLY A 118 -3.58 -1.18 -8.96
C GLY A 118 -4.69 -2.24 -9.01
N GLY A 119 -5.78 -1.99 -8.31
CA GLY A 119 -6.97 -2.85 -8.32
C GLY A 119 -8.27 -2.08 -8.32
N ASP A 120 -9.31 -2.69 -8.84
CA ASP A 120 -10.68 -2.21 -8.66
C ASP A 120 -11.00 -2.14 -7.16
N PHE A 121 -11.88 -1.23 -6.77
CA PHE A 121 -12.28 -1.10 -5.37
C PHE A 121 -13.78 -0.79 -5.24
N ILE A 122 -14.29 -1.02 -4.03
CA ILE A 122 -15.69 -0.78 -3.70
C ILE A 122 -15.74 0.30 -2.62
N ILE A 123 -16.47 1.37 -2.89
CA ILE A 123 -16.78 2.37 -1.88
C ILE A 123 -17.90 1.80 -1.00
N ILE A 124 -17.69 1.77 0.29
CA ILE A 124 -18.66 1.34 1.31
C ILE A 124 -19.02 2.50 2.23
N ASN A 125 -20.19 2.44 2.86
CA ASN A 125 -20.54 3.38 3.94
C ASN A 125 -20.08 2.85 5.31
N ASN A 126 -20.31 3.63 6.37
CA ASN A 126 -19.94 3.25 7.74
C ASN A 126 -20.60 1.94 8.22
N ASN A 127 -21.72 1.52 7.60
CA ASN A 127 -22.37 0.24 7.86
C ASN A 127 -21.84 -0.90 6.94
N LYS A 128 -20.73 -0.65 6.21
CA LYS A 128 -20.10 -1.59 5.26
C LYS A 128 -20.98 -1.99 4.09
N ILE A 129 -22.01 -1.19 3.80
CA ILE A 129 -22.89 -1.42 2.65
C ILE A 129 -22.20 -0.88 1.40
N PRO A 130 -22.05 -1.69 0.33
CA PRO A 130 -21.50 -1.23 -0.94
C PRO A 130 -22.31 -0.08 -1.55
N ILE A 131 -21.63 1.03 -1.87
CA ILE A 131 -22.24 2.19 -2.53
C ILE A 131 -21.90 2.19 -4.03
N LYS A 132 -20.62 1.93 -4.36
CA LYS A 132 -20.12 2.03 -5.73
C LYS A 132 -18.93 1.10 -5.97
N HIS A 133 -18.97 0.38 -7.08
CA HIS A 133 -17.80 -0.32 -7.62
C HIS A 133 -17.05 0.61 -8.57
N VAL A 134 -15.78 0.87 -8.29
CA VAL A 134 -14.89 1.70 -9.11
C VAL A 134 -13.93 0.79 -9.85
N LYS A 135 -14.00 0.82 -11.18
CA LYS A 135 -13.09 0.10 -12.06
C LYS A 135 -11.90 0.99 -12.40
N VAL A 136 -10.71 0.41 -12.35
CA VAL A 136 -9.48 1.09 -12.75
C VAL A 136 -9.16 0.83 -14.23
N PRO A 137 -8.37 1.69 -14.89
CA PRO A 137 -7.89 1.46 -16.24
C PRO A 137 -7.04 0.18 -16.29
N LYS A 138 -7.16 -0.59 -17.38
CA LYS A 138 -6.57 -1.93 -17.51
C LYS A 138 -5.44 -2.02 -18.53
N THR A 139 -5.32 -1.03 -19.40
CA THR A 139 -4.27 -0.98 -20.40
C THR A 139 -3.35 0.20 -20.15
N LYS A 140 -2.10 0.08 -20.59
CA LYS A 140 -1.13 1.19 -20.47
C LYS A 140 -1.64 2.49 -21.07
N SER A 141 -2.33 2.43 -22.21
CA SER A 141 -2.89 3.61 -22.87
C SER A 141 -3.98 4.28 -22.03
N GLU A 142 -4.89 3.49 -21.44
CA GLU A 142 -5.93 3.99 -20.53
C GLU A 142 -5.32 4.61 -19.26
N ILE A 143 -4.28 3.98 -18.69
CA ILE A 143 -3.58 4.47 -17.51
C ILE A 143 -2.95 5.84 -17.81
N ILE A 144 -2.20 5.96 -18.91
CA ILE A 144 -1.57 7.22 -19.32
C ILE A 144 -2.63 8.30 -19.57
N LEU A 145 -3.70 7.98 -20.27
CA LEU A 145 -4.79 8.91 -20.52
C LEU A 145 -5.43 9.37 -19.20
N THR A 146 -5.69 8.44 -18.28
CA THR A 146 -6.28 8.77 -16.98
C THR A 146 -5.38 9.70 -16.15
N MET A 147 -4.06 9.52 -16.18
CA MET A 147 -3.10 10.40 -15.49
C MET A 147 -3.19 11.87 -15.93
N GLY A 148 -3.71 12.14 -17.14
CA GLY A 148 -3.95 13.51 -17.62
C GLY A 148 -5.13 14.22 -16.94
N PHE A 149 -6.01 13.50 -16.26
CA PHE A 149 -7.26 14.04 -15.68
C PHE A 149 -7.51 13.61 -14.25
N SER A 150 -6.95 12.48 -13.79
CA SER A 150 -7.23 11.86 -12.49
C SER A 150 -6.13 10.89 -12.11
N VAL A 151 -6.23 10.34 -10.89
CA VAL A 151 -5.36 9.26 -10.41
C VAL A 151 -5.85 7.92 -10.99
N PRO A 152 -5.00 7.15 -11.70
CA PRO A 152 -5.43 5.91 -12.35
C PRO A 152 -5.70 4.77 -11.36
N PHE A 153 -5.05 4.77 -10.20
CA PHE A 153 -5.19 3.77 -9.15
C PHE A 153 -5.43 4.44 -7.81
N ALA A 154 -6.41 3.97 -7.04
CA ALA A 154 -6.51 4.37 -5.64
C ALA A 154 -5.26 3.88 -4.89
N HIS A 155 -4.62 4.78 -4.15
CA HIS A 155 -3.34 4.52 -3.47
C HIS A 155 -3.34 3.21 -2.64
N PRO A 156 -4.39 2.91 -1.80
CA PRO A 156 -4.42 1.69 -1.00
C PRO A 156 -4.53 0.39 -1.81
N THR A 157 -4.81 0.46 -3.12
CA THR A 157 -4.91 -0.72 -3.97
C THR A 157 -3.60 -1.12 -4.64
N VAL A 158 -2.55 -0.31 -4.51
CA VAL A 158 -1.34 -0.45 -5.34
C VAL A 158 -0.37 -1.48 -4.78
N MET A 159 0.24 -2.24 -5.71
CA MET A 159 1.42 -3.07 -5.47
C MET A 159 2.55 -2.63 -6.42
N MET A 160 3.76 -2.45 -5.89
CA MET A 160 4.94 -1.96 -6.62
C MET A 160 6.10 -2.95 -6.50
N ARG A 161 6.92 -3.07 -7.55
CA ARG A 161 8.17 -3.83 -7.52
C ARG A 161 9.26 -3.03 -6.79
N LYS A 162 9.76 -3.55 -5.68
CA LYS A 162 10.78 -2.88 -4.88
C LYS A 162 12.09 -2.64 -5.65
N GLU A 163 12.50 -3.60 -6.48
CA GLU A 163 13.71 -3.47 -7.30
C GLU A 163 13.64 -2.24 -8.21
N PHE A 164 12.47 -2.00 -8.87
CA PHE A 164 12.29 -0.82 -9.72
C PHE A 164 12.42 0.48 -8.93
N LEU A 165 11.78 0.57 -7.75
CA LEU A 165 11.90 1.74 -6.87
C LEU A 165 13.34 1.98 -6.43
N SER A 166 14.04 0.93 -6.03
CA SER A 166 15.42 1.01 -5.53
C SER A 166 16.40 1.41 -6.64
N LYS A 167 16.32 0.78 -7.82
CA LYS A 167 17.16 1.07 -8.99
C LYS A 167 17.03 2.53 -9.43
N ASN A 168 15.82 3.08 -9.39
CA ASN A 168 15.54 4.44 -9.80
C ASN A 168 15.57 5.45 -8.65
N LYS A 169 15.88 5.02 -7.41
CA LYS A 169 15.93 5.84 -6.18
C LYS A 169 14.61 6.61 -5.93
N LEU A 170 13.47 5.95 -6.20
CA LEU A 170 12.16 6.58 -6.12
C LEU A 170 11.63 6.58 -4.69
N LEU A 171 11.16 7.74 -4.27
CA LEU A 171 10.47 7.98 -3.00
C LEU A 171 9.29 8.93 -3.24
N PHE A 172 8.24 8.82 -2.44
CA PHE A 172 7.11 9.74 -2.49
C PHE A 172 7.56 11.17 -2.17
N GLY A 173 7.02 12.14 -2.92
CA GLY A 173 7.32 13.56 -2.72
C GLY A 173 8.75 13.98 -3.11
N SER A 174 9.50 13.14 -3.84
CA SER A 174 10.88 13.45 -4.28
C SER A 174 10.96 14.70 -5.19
N ASN A 175 9.87 15.07 -5.84
CA ASN A 175 9.78 16.28 -6.68
C ASN A 175 9.33 17.52 -5.89
N GLY A 176 9.30 17.48 -4.55
CA GLY A 176 8.89 18.60 -3.69
C GLY A 176 7.38 18.81 -3.60
N LYS A 177 6.56 18.01 -4.27
CA LYS A 177 5.09 18.07 -4.18
C LYS A 177 4.61 17.33 -2.93
N ARG A 178 3.73 17.98 -2.16
CA ARG A 178 3.12 17.43 -0.94
C ARG A 178 1.68 16.95 -1.13
N TYR A 179 1.07 17.28 -2.27
CA TYR A 179 -0.31 16.93 -2.62
C TYR A 179 -0.31 16.06 -3.86
N ALA A 180 -1.23 15.10 -3.93
CA ALA A 180 -1.31 14.10 -5.00
C ALA A 180 0.02 13.31 -5.16
N GLU A 181 0.60 12.91 -4.03
CA GLU A 181 1.87 12.20 -3.94
C GLU A 181 1.87 10.87 -4.69
N ASP A 182 0.71 10.23 -4.77
CA ASP A 182 0.48 9.02 -5.52
C ASP A 182 0.56 9.27 -7.04
N LEU A 183 -0.18 10.25 -7.55
CA LEU A 183 -0.14 10.61 -8.97
C LEU A 183 1.28 11.06 -9.38
N ASP A 184 1.96 11.86 -8.54
CA ASP A 184 3.33 12.27 -8.79
C ASP A 184 4.27 11.06 -8.92
N MET A 185 4.15 10.09 -7.99
CA MET A 185 4.92 8.84 -8.03
C MET A 185 4.64 8.05 -9.31
N TRP A 186 3.35 7.90 -9.71
CA TRP A 186 3.00 7.16 -10.93
C TRP A 186 3.56 7.83 -12.20
N ILE A 187 3.51 9.15 -12.29
CA ILE A 187 4.10 9.92 -13.40
C ILE A 187 5.62 9.73 -13.43
N VAL A 188 6.29 9.80 -12.29
CA VAL A 188 7.74 9.58 -12.21
C VAL A 188 8.09 8.15 -12.58
N MET A 189 7.36 7.15 -12.08
CA MET A 189 7.57 5.74 -12.47
C MET A 189 7.42 5.56 -13.98
N LEU A 190 6.37 6.13 -14.59
CA LEU A 190 6.16 6.10 -16.03
C LEU A 190 7.34 6.72 -16.80
N SER A 191 7.82 7.89 -16.36
CA SER A 191 8.96 8.60 -16.99
C SER A 191 10.27 7.80 -16.91
N LYS A 192 10.41 6.90 -15.92
CA LYS A 192 11.55 5.99 -15.77
C LYS A 192 11.36 4.66 -16.49
N GLY A 193 10.29 4.52 -17.27
CA GLY A 193 10.02 3.35 -18.08
C GLY A 193 9.33 2.20 -17.34
N ALA A 194 8.63 2.47 -16.24
CA ALA A 194 7.87 1.44 -15.53
C ALA A 194 6.84 0.77 -16.43
N ILE A 195 6.65 -0.51 -16.21
CA ILE A 195 5.61 -1.33 -16.84
C ILE A 195 4.41 -1.37 -15.89
N PHE A 196 3.27 -0.86 -16.38
CA PHE A 196 1.99 -0.78 -15.67
C PHE A 196 1.06 -1.87 -16.12
#